data_0b48d919960b3de6f826b7b6ad6e9c15
#
_entry.id   0b48d919960b3de6f826b7b6ad6e9c15
#
_cell.length_a   1.000
_cell.length_b   1.000
_cell.length_c   1.000
_cell.angle_alpha   90.00
_cell.angle_beta   90.00
_cell.angle_gamma   90.00
#
_symmetry.space_group_name_H-M   'P 1'
#
loop_
_entity.id
_entity.type
_entity.pdbx_description
1 polymer ?
#
loop_
_entity_poly.entity_id
_entity_poly.type
_entity_poly.pdbx_seq_one_letter_code
_entity_poly.pdbx_strand_id
1 'polypeptide(L)'
;TPMTAMLGYADLMRARPDDAETQREAAGYIYHETQRLENLSRSLLALMGLDQAGALELVLCQDAGLLLQTVRSLPQGSTPVPRVISAGCVVQVDRSLWVDMLRNLTLNAQRACQGIEGAAITLRCERRAGQAVFTVTDTGCGIPAADLPRVTEAFYMVDKSRSRAAGGSGIGLALCARIANAHGAKLEITSTEHVGTTVTIAVPEVLP
;
A
#
# COMPACT_ATOMS: atom_id res chain seq x y z
N THR A 1 23.19 6.60 0.00
CA THR A 1 21.81 7.08 0.27
C THR A 1 21.06 7.31 -1.04
N PRO A 2 19.69 7.35 -1.03
CA PRO A 2 18.91 7.70 -2.22
C PRO A 2 19.38 9.02 -2.86
N MET A 3 19.59 10.03 -2.04
CA MET A 3 20.07 11.35 -2.50
C MET A 3 21.45 11.29 -3.15
N THR A 4 22.37 10.48 -2.62
CA THR A 4 23.71 10.29 -3.20
C THR A 4 23.63 9.63 -4.57
N ALA A 5 22.72 8.67 -4.76
CA ALA A 5 22.51 8.00 -6.03
C ALA A 5 21.93 8.98 -7.07
N MET A 6 20.89 9.75 -6.72
CA MET A 6 20.32 10.77 -7.60
C MET A 6 21.37 11.82 -8.02
N LEU A 7 22.20 12.27 -7.07
CA LEU A 7 23.28 13.21 -7.38
C LEU A 7 24.29 12.61 -8.36
N GLY A 8 24.69 11.34 -8.14
CA GLY A 8 25.61 10.65 -9.06
C GLY A 8 25.04 10.50 -10.48
N TYR A 9 23.74 10.17 -10.62
CA TYR A 9 23.09 10.12 -11.93
C TYR A 9 22.94 11.51 -12.58
N ALA A 10 22.66 12.55 -11.79
CA ALA A 10 22.63 13.93 -12.29
C ALA A 10 24.03 14.38 -12.79
N ASP A 11 25.10 14.03 -12.07
CA ASP A 11 26.46 14.31 -12.50
C ASP A 11 26.82 13.51 -13.77
N LEU A 12 26.37 12.27 -13.90
CA LEU A 12 26.55 11.48 -15.12
C LEU A 12 25.88 12.14 -16.33
N MET A 13 24.64 12.66 -16.16
CA MET A 13 23.95 13.42 -17.22
C MET A 13 24.73 14.67 -17.65
N ARG A 14 25.31 15.39 -16.67
CA ARG A 14 26.13 16.57 -16.94
C ARG A 14 27.43 16.23 -17.66
N ALA A 15 28.04 15.09 -17.35
CA ALA A 15 29.29 14.63 -17.96
C ALA A 15 29.11 14.08 -19.39
N ARG A 16 27.89 13.62 -19.74
CA ARG A 16 27.56 13.00 -21.03
C ARG A 16 26.32 13.64 -21.67
N PRO A 17 26.32 14.92 -22.00
CA PRO A 17 25.12 15.63 -22.46
C PRO A 17 24.58 15.10 -23.80
N ASP A 18 25.47 14.59 -24.68
CA ASP A 18 25.11 14.12 -26.02
C ASP A 18 24.74 12.62 -26.07
N ASP A 19 24.85 11.89 -24.96
CA ASP A 19 24.49 10.47 -24.87
C ASP A 19 23.02 10.31 -24.48
N ALA A 20 22.14 10.22 -25.47
CA ALA A 20 20.70 10.15 -25.27
C ALA A 20 20.26 8.92 -24.49
N GLU A 21 20.98 7.80 -24.54
CA GLU A 21 20.68 6.58 -23.78
C GLU A 21 21.00 6.78 -22.31
N THR A 22 22.22 7.23 -22.00
CA THR A 22 22.63 7.60 -20.64
C THR A 22 21.71 8.67 -20.05
N GLN A 23 21.30 9.69 -20.82
CA GLN A 23 20.35 10.73 -20.38
C GLN A 23 19.01 10.13 -19.96
N ARG A 24 18.45 9.22 -20.77
CA ARG A 24 17.14 8.59 -20.51
C ARG A 24 17.19 7.67 -19.29
N GLU A 25 18.23 6.84 -19.18
CA GLU A 25 18.39 5.94 -18.04
C GLU A 25 18.59 6.70 -16.72
N ALA A 26 19.47 7.70 -16.72
CA ALA A 26 19.75 8.51 -15.54
C ALA A 26 18.52 9.31 -15.09
N ALA A 27 17.79 9.93 -16.03
CA ALA A 27 16.54 10.64 -15.75
C ALA A 27 15.48 9.69 -15.17
N GLY A 28 15.36 8.49 -15.71
CA GLY A 28 14.47 7.44 -15.19
C GLY A 28 14.80 7.07 -13.75
N TYR A 29 16.08 6.89 -13.44
CA TYR A 29 16.53 6.55 -12.09
C TYR A 29 16.24 7.67 -11.07
N ILE A 30 16.55 8.92 -11.44
CA ILE A 30 16.27 10.11 -10.63
C ILE A 30 14.76 10.22 -10.35
N TYR A 31 13.94 10.03 -11.39
CA TYR A 31 12.48 10.09 -11.26
C TYR A 31 11.95 9.05 -10.29
N HIS A 32 12.35 7.78 -10.42
CA HIS A 32 11.91 6.70 -9.54
C HIS A 32 12.34 6.90 -8.09
N GLU A 33 13.57 7.36 -7.85
CA GLU A 33 14.07 7.60 -6.50
C GLU A 33 13.40 8.81 -5.85
N THR A 34 13.09 9.85 -6.65
CA THR A 34 12.30 11.01 -6.18
C THR A 34 10.89 10.61 -5.78
N GLN A 35 10.20 9.81 -6.58
CA GLN A 35 8.87 9.27 -6.23
C GLN A 35 8.93 8.43 -4.95
N ARG A 36 9.97 7.63 -4.79
CA ARG A 36 10.17 6.83 -3.59
C ARG A 36 10.34 7.70 -2.34
N LEU A 37 11.13 8.77 -2.41
CA LEU A 37 11.33 9.72 -1.31
C LEU A 37 10.04 10.50 -1.00
N GLU A 38 9.30 10.90 -2.00
CA GLU A 38 8.00 11.55 -1.83
C GLU A 38 7.02 10.65 -1.08
N ASN A 39 6.89 9.38 -1.49
CA ASN A 39 6.03 8.41 -0.84
C ASN A 39 6.48 8.13 0.61
N LEU A 40 7.79 8.05 0.86
CA LEU A 40 8.36 7.90 2.19
C LEU A 40 8.01 9.10 3.08
N SER A 41 8.25 10.32 2.59
CA SER A 41 7.96 11.56 3.32
C SER A 41 6.47 11.67 3.66
N ARG A 42 5.59 11.41 2.70
CA ARG A 42 4.13 11.42 2.89
C ARG A 42 3.70 10.40 3.95
N SER A 43 4.25 9.17 3.89
CA SER A 43 3.93 8.12 4.86
C SER A 43 4.42 8.46 6.27
N LEU A 44 5.60 9.08 6.39
CA LEU A 44 6.13 9.55 7.68
C LEU A 44 5.28 10.67 8.27
N LEU A 45 4.91 11.68 7.46
CA LEU A 45 4.04 12.76 7.90
C LEU A 45 2.66 12.25 8.35
N ALA A 46 2.10 11.27 7.62
CA ALA A 46 0.84 10.64 7.99
C ALA A 46 0.97 9.87 9.33
N LEU A 47 2.06 9.14 9.54
CA LEU A 47 2.31 8.46 10.83
C LEU A 47 2.42 9.46 11.98
N MET A 48 3.14 10.56 11.80
CA MET A 48 3.30 11.61 12.83
C MET A 48 1.99 12.36 13.09
N GLY A 49 1.19 12.61 12.05
CA GLY A 49 -0.12 13.26 12.16
C GLY A 49 -1.14 12.44 12.94
N LEU A 50 -1.11 11.12 12.82
CA LEU A 50 -1.99 10.21 13.57
C LEU A 50 -1.65 10.15 15.09
N ASP A 51 -0.43 10.51 15.49
CA ASP A 51 -0.01 10.56 16.90
C ASP A 51 -0.39 11.89 17.59
N GLN A 52 -0.49 12.96 16.82
CA GLN A 52 -0.99 14.23 17.33
C GLN A 52 -2.51 14.14 17.23
N ALA A 53 -3.19 14.03 18.37
CA ALA A 53 -4.65 13.86 18.52
C ALA A 53 -5.48 14.93 17.77
N GLY A 54 -5.30 15.03 16.49
CA GLY A 54 -6.19 15.65 15.53
C GLY A 54 -7.39 14.73 15.36
N ALA A 55 -8.58 15.23 15.64
CA ALA A 55 -9.79 14.44 15.47
C ALA A 55 -9.85 13.94 14.02
N LEU A 56 -10.04 12.61 13.85
CA LEU A 56 -10.36 12.03 12.54
C LEU A 56 -11.57 12.78 11.96
N GLU A 57 -11.49 13.14 10.72
CA GLU A 57 -12.64 13.70 9.99
C GLU A 57 -13.54 12.56 9.53
N LEU A 58 -14.31 12.01 10.49
CA LEU A 58 -15.18 10.88 10.24
C LEU A 58 -16.39 11.30 9.40
N VAL A 59 -16.50 10.74 8.21
CA VAL A 59 -17.63 10.92 7.31
C VAL A 59 -18.38 9.62 7.09
N LEU A 60 -19.71 9.71 6.95
CA LEU A 60 -20.54 8.55 6.65
C LEU A 60 -20.39 8.19 5.17
N CYS A 61 -19.87 6.99 4.91
CA CYS A 61 -19.81 6.39 3.58
C CYS A 61 -20.98 5.42 3.40
N GLN A 62 -21.97 5.82 2.61
CA GLN A 62 -23.20 5.05 2.34
C GLN A 62 -22.94 3.74 1.58
N ASP A 63 -21.85 3.66 0.82
CA ASP A 63 -21.38 2.43 0.16
C ASP A 63 -19.85 2.35 0.26
N ALA A 64 -19.40 1.51 1.17
CA ALA A 64 -17.97 1.24 1.36
C ALA A 64 -17.29 0.64 0.11
N GLY A 65 -18.06 0.07 -0.82
CA GLY A 65 -17.56 -0.41 -2.09
C GLY A 65 -17.00 0.69 -2.99
N LEU A 66 -17.48 1.94 -2.85
CA LEU A 66 -16.94 3.08 -3.58
C LEU A 66 -15.49 3.38 -3.18
N LEU A 67 -15.11 3.13 -1.93
CA LEU A 67 -13.73 3.26 -1.46
C LEU A 67 -12.80 2.25 -2.17
N LEU A 68 -13.27 1.01 -2.36
CA LEU A 68 -12.55 -0.01 -3.12
C LEU A 68 -12.44 0.32 -4.62
N GLN A 69 -13.49 0.88 -5.22
CA GLN A 69 -13.47 1.32 -6.62
C GLN A 69 -12.46 2.46 -6.84
N THR A 70 -12.35 3.40 -5.90
CA THR A 70 -11.37 4.49 -5.94
C THR A 70 -9.94 3.94 -6.02
N VAL A 71 -9.65 2.87 -5.26
CA VAL A 71 -8.33 2.22 -5.25
C VAL A 71 -8.09 1.40 -6.51
N ARG A 72 -9.13 0.76 -7.07
CA ARG A 72 -9.03 0.01 -8.34
C ARG A 72 -8.57 0.89 -9.50
N SER A 73 -8.94 2.15 -9.51
CA SER A 73 -8.65 3.11 -10.58
C SER A 73 -7.20 3.64 -10.56
N LEU A 74 -6.35 3.20 -9.62
CA LEU A 74 -4.95 3.60 -9.57
C LEU A 74 -4.19 3.11 -10.82
N PRO A 75 -3.19 3.88 -11.30
CA PRO A 75 -2.34 3.46 -12.41
C PRO A 75 -1.71 2.09 -12.10
N GLN A 76 -1.88 1.16 -13.02
CA GLN A 76 -1.42 -0.20 -12.86
C GLN A 76 -0.44 -0.49 -14.00
N GLY A 77 0.77 -0.91 -13.64
CA GLY A 77 1.75 -1.42 -14.61
C GLY A 77 1.33 -2.79 -15.16
N SER A 78 2.29 -3.69 -15.34
CA SER A 78 2.07 -5.09 -15.79
C SER A 78 1.51 -6.03 -14.72
N THR A 79 0.99 -5.51 -13.61
CA THR A 79 0.43 -6.27 -12.49
C THR A 79 -1.06 -6.56 -12.68
N PRO A 80 -1.63 -7.61 -12.06
CA PRO A 80 -3.04 -7.94 -12.22
C PRO A 80 -3.95 -6.80 -11.73
N VAL A 81 -5.00 -6.53 -12.51
CA VAL A 81 -6.05 -5.56 -12.13
C VAL A 81 -6.87 -6.13 -10.98
N PRO A 82 -7.03 -5.42 -9.85
CA PRO A 82 -7.81 -5.91 -8.73
C PRO A 82 -9.29 -6.13 -9.09
N ARG A 83 -9.83 -7.29 -8.72
CA ARG A 83 -11.27 -7.55 -8.76
C ARG A 83 -11.92 -6.96 -7.52
N VAL A 84 -12.96 -6.15 -7.68
CA VAL A 84 -13.73 -5.57 -6.58
C VAL A 84 -15.03 -6.33 -6.36
N ILE A 85 -15.32 -6.68 -5.11
CA ILE A 85 -16.55 -7.32 -4.66
C ILE A 85 -17.07 -6.54 -3.44
N SER A 86 -18.28 -6.00 -3.50
CA SER A 86 -18.87 -5.23 -2.40
C SER A 86 -20.29 -5.68 -2.11
N ALA A 87 -20.65 -5.68 -0.82
CA ALA A 87 -22.00 -5.96 -0.31
C ALA A 87 -22.75 -4.68 0.15
N GLY A 88 -22.30 -3.48 -0.20
CA GLY A 88 -22.99 -2.23 0.11
C GLY A 88 -23.00 -1.89 1.61
N CYS A 89 -21.91 -2.11 2.33
CA CYS A 89 -21.80 -1.76 3.75
C CYS A 89 -21.75 -0.24 3.97
N VAL A 90 -22.34 0.24 5.08
CA VAL A 90 -22.27 1.64 5.52
C VAL A 90 -21.23 1.77 6.63
N VAL A 91 -20.26 2.67 6.48
CA VAL A 91 -19.19 2.86 7.45
C VAL A 91 -18.98 4.35 7.76
N GLN A 92 -18.50 4.65 8.97
CA GLN A 92 -18.08 6.00 9.35
C GLN A 92 -16.56 6.01 9.53
N VAL A 93 -15.87 6.63 8.57
CA VAL A 93 -14.39 6.63 8.50
C VAL A 93 -13.87 7.97 8.01
N ASP A 94 -12.62 8.30 8.31
CA ASP A 94 -11.89 9.33 7.58
C ASP A 94 -11.59 8.80 6.19
N ARG A 95 -12.27 9.35 5.20
CA ARG A 95 -12.24 8.86 3.82
C ARG A 95 -10.84 8.90 3.23
N SER A 96 -10.08 9.95 3.50
CA SER A 96 -8.75 10.14 2.93
C SER A 96 -7.77 9.09 3.47
N LEU A 97 -7.74 8.94 4.78
CA LEU A 97 -6.90 7.94 5.45
C LEU A 97 -7.31 6.51 5.08
N TRP A 98 -8.63 6.26 4.96
CA TRP A 98 -9.12 4.94 4.59
C TRP A 98 -8.72 4.55 3.16
N VAL A 99 -8.84 5.48 2.22
CA VAL A 99 -8.40 5.28 0.83
C VAL A 99 -6.88 5.08 0.78
N ASP A 100 -6.10 5.84 1.53
CA ASP A 100 -4.64 5.69 1.60
C ASP A 100 -4.23 4.32 2.17
N MET A 101 -4.93 3.83 3.20
CA MET A 101 -4.74 2.49 3.74
C MET A 101 -5.01 1.41 2.68
N LEU A 102 -6.18 1.45 2.04
CA LEU A 102 -6.55 0.49 0.99
C LEU A 102 -5.58 0.55 -0.20
N ARG A 103 -5.12 1.74 -0.57
CA ARG A 103 -4.11 1.95 -1.60
C ARG A 103 -2.78 1.28 -1.23
N ASN A 104 -2.28 1.47 -0.01
CA ASN A 104 -1.06 0.84 0.46
C ASN A 104 -1.16 -0.70 0.42
N LEU A 105 -2.28 -1.25 0.88
CA LEU A 105 -2.53 -2.70 0.84
C LEU A 105 -2.58 -3.22 -0.60
N THR A 106 -3.26 -2.51 -1.49
CA THR A 106 -3.34 -2.88 -2.92
C THR A 106 -1.98 -2.84 -3.60
N LEU A 107 -1.17 -1.80 -3.34
CA LEU A 107 0.19 -1.71 -3.87
C LEU A 107 1.10 -2.82 -3.34
N ASN A 108 0.93 -3.24 -2.08
CA ASN A 108 1.67 -4.38 -1.55
C ASN A 108 1.27 -5.69 -2.24
N ALA A 109 -0.03 -5.92 -2.47
CA ALA A 109 -0.54 -7.06 -3.23
C ALA A 109 0.01 -7.08 -4.67
N GLN A 110 0.03 -5.93 -5.34
CA GLN A 110 0.60 -5.81 -6.70
C GLN A 110 2.07 -6.16 -6.73
N ARG A 111 2.86 -5.68 -5.77
CA ARG A 111 4.30 -6.03 -5.65
C ARG A 111 4.50 -7.51 -5.37
N ALA A 112 3.66 -8.11 -4.53
CA ALA A 112 3.72 -9.54 -4.23
C ALA A 112 3.42 -10.40 -5.46
N CYS A 113 2.55 -9.93 -6.37
CA CYS A 113 2.16 -10.61 -7.61
C CYS A 113 3.14 -10.36 -8.77
N GLN A 114 4.11 -9.47 -8.62
CA GLN A 114 5.01 -9.10 -9.72
C GLN A 114 5.84 -10.29 -10.21
N GLY A 115 5.76 -10.58 -11.51
CA GLY A 115 6.47 -11.68 -12.16
C GLY A 115 5.86 -13.07 -11.90
N ILE A 116 4.68 -13.17 -11.30
CA ILE A 116 3.95 -14.43 -11.08
C ILE A 116 2.82 -14.52 -12.11
N GLU A 117 2.92 -15.52 -12.99
CA GLU A 117 1.91 -15.77 -14.01
C GLU A 117 0.59 -16.24 -13.36
N GLY A 118 -0.55 -15.71 -13.85
CA GLY A 118 -1.87 -16.06 -13.32
C GLY A 118 -2.16 -15.50 -11.92
N ALA A 119 -1.27 -14.66 -11.34
CA ALA A 119 -1.54 -14.05 -10.06
C ALA A 119 -2.81 -13.17 -10.10
N ALA A 120 -3.53 -13.14 -8.99
CA ALA A 120 -4.79 -12.41 -8.86
C ALA A 120 -4.82 -11.57 -7.59
N ILE A 121 -5.56 -10.45 -7.65
CA ILE A 121 -5.81 -9.57 -6.50
C ILE A 121 -7.33 -9.38 -6.37
N THR A 122 -7.85 -9.56 -5.16
CA THR A 122 -9.26 -9.34 -4.85
C THR A 122 -9.39 -8.33 -3.71
N LEU A 123 -10.18 -7.29 -3.95
CA LEU A 123 -10.61 -6.32 -2.95
C LEU A 123 -12.07 -6.62 -2.62
N ARG A 124 -12.37 -6.89 -1.37
CA ARG A 124 -13.72 -7.26 -0.94
C ARG A 124 -14.16 -6.37 0.23
N CYS A 125 -15.45 -6.01 0.23
CA CYS A 125 -16.13 -5.47 1.41
C CYS A 125 -17.40 -6.27 1.62
N GLU A 126 -17.58 -6.86 2.79
CA GLU A 126 -18.75 -7.64 3.13
C GLU A 126 -19.19 -7.39 4.58
N ARG A 127 -20.47 -7.67 4.85
CA ARG A 127 -21.03 -7.58 6.20
C ARG A 127 -20.80 -8.89 6.94
N ARG A 128 -20.22 -8.81 8.14
CA ARG A 128 -20.07 -9.96 9.05
C ARG A 128 -20.33 -9.52 10.50
N ALA A 129 -21.30 -10.11 11.15
CA ALA A 129 -21.59 -9.91 12.59
C ALA A 129 -21.67 -8.41 13.00
N GLY A 130 -22.36 -7.58 12.21
CA GLY A 130 -22.51 -6.15 12.49
C GLY A 130 -21.26 -5.30 12.18
N GLN A 131 -20.30 -5.86 11.48
CA GLN A 131 -19.10 -5.17 11.02
C GLN A 131 -19.03 -5.14 9.49
N ALA A 132 -18.49 -4.07 8.94
CA ALA A 132 -18.01 -4.02 7.58
C ALA A 132 -16.58 -4.57 7.56
N VAL A 133 -16.37 -5.66 6.84
CA VAL A 133 -15.09 -6.35 6.75
C VAL A 133 -14.50 -6.10 5.37
N PHE A 134 -13.41 -5.34 5.34
CA PHE A 134 -12.61 -5.11 4.14
C PHE A 134 -11.51 -6.16 4.08
N THR A 135 -11.33 -6.75 2.90
CA THR A 135 -10.30 -7.77 2.68
C THR A 135 -9.55 -7.45 1.39
N VAL A 136 -8.22 -7.47 1.48
CA VAL A 136 -7.31 -7.42 0.33
C VAL A 136 -6.60 -8.75 0.27
N THR A 137 -6.86 -9.53 -0.77
CA THR A 137 -6.25 -10.86 -0.98
C THR A 137 -5.44 -10.86 -2.26
N ASP A 138 -4.24 -11.38 -2.20
CA ASP A 138 -3.39 -11.66 -3.36
C ASP A 138 -2.96 -13.14 -3.39
N THR A 139 -2.63 -13.62 -4.58
CA THR A 139 -1.99 -14.91 -4.81
C THR A 139 -0.52 -14.73 -5.20
N GLY A 140 0.14 -13.81 -4.52
CA GLY A 140 1.53 -13.44 -4.75
C GLY A 140 2.53 -14.34 -4.04
N CYS A 141 3.75 -13.83 -3.83
CA CYS A 141 4.83 -14.60 -3.20
C CYS A 141 4.58 -14.94 -1.72
N GLY A 142 3.57 -14.35 -1.08
CA GLY A 142 3.31 -14.54 0.34
C GLY A 142 4.39 -13.97 1.26
N ILE A 143 4.25 -14.26 2.56
CA ILE A 143 5.14 -13.80 3.63
C ILE A 143 5.56 -15.02 4.45
N PRO A 144 6.87 -15.24 4.72
CA PRO A 144 7.33 -16.29 5.61
C PRO A 144 6.73 -16.15 7.02
N ALA A 145 6.37 -17.25 7.66
CA ALA A 145 5.76 -17.25 8.98
C ALA A 145 6.60 -16.55 10.06
N ALA A 146 7.93 -16.61 9.95
CA ALA A 146 8.86 -15.94 10.86
C ALA A 146 8.78 -14.41 10.79
N ASP A 147 8.39 -13.87 9.63
CA ASP A 147 8.33 -12.42 9.38
C ASP A 147 6.95 -11.82 9.73
N LEU A 148 5.88 -12.64 9.71
CA LEU A 148 4.50 -12.16 9.95
C LEU A 148 4.33 -11.29 11.21
N PRO A 149 4.93 -11.60 12.37
CA PRO A 149 4.78 -10.77 13.56
C PRO A 149 5.37 -9.36 13.43
N ARG A 150 6.28 -9.18 12.46
CA ARG A 150 7.09 -7.97 12.30
C ARG A 150 6.69 -7.10 11.11
N VAL A 151 5.88 -7.60 10.18
CA VAL A 151 5.57 -6.87 8.93
C VAL A 151 4.84 -5.54 9.12
N THR A 152 4.27 -5.30 10.31
CA THR A 152 3.66 -4.02 10.71
C THR A 152 4.62 -3.11 11.48
N GLU A 153 5.88 -3.55 11.75
CA GLU A 153 6.91 -2.67 12.29
C GLU A 153 7.36 -1.67 11.21
N ALA A 154 7.55 -0.41 11.61
CA ALA A 154 8.05 0.60 10.68
C ALA A 154 9.46 0.25 10.19
N PHE A 155 9.70 0.43 8.89
CA PHE A 155 10.96 0.11 8.20
C PHE A 155 11.31 -1.37 8.09
N TYR A 156 10.42 -2.27 8.53
CA TYR A 156 10.64 -3.69 8.35
C TYR A 156 10.37 -4.11 6.89
N MET A 157 11.25 -4.93 6.35
CA MET A 157 11.15 -5.50 5.00
C MET A 157 11.66 -6.94 5.03
N VAL A 158 10.85 -7.88 4.55
CA VAL A 158 11.19 -9.31 4.44
C VAL A 158 12.41 -9.51 3.54
N ASP A 159 12.40 -8.90 2.35
CA ASP A 159 13.53 -8.87 1.42
C ASP A 159 13.87 -7.40 1.10
N LYS A 160 15.03 -6.96 1.60
CA LYS A 160 15.50 -5.58 1.40
C LYS A 160 15.90 -5.28 -0.03
N SER A 161 16.36 -6.27 -0.79
CA SER A 161 16.85 -6.10 -2.16
C SER A 161 15.68 -5.96 -3.13
N ARG A 162 14.75 -6.91 -3.10
CA ARG A 162 13.54 -6.93 -3.92
C ARG A 162 12.62 -5.75 -3.59
N SER A 163 12.42 -5.47 -2.29
CA SER A 163 11.54 -4.39 -1.85
C SER A 163 12.07 -3.01 -2.26
N ARG A 164 13.40 -2.79 -2.24
CA ARG A 164 14.00 -1.53 -2.71
C ARG A 164 13.85 -1.36 -4.21
N ALA A 165 14.09 -2.40 -5.00
CA ALA A 165 13.90 -2.37 -6.45
C ALA A 165 12.45 -2.05 -6.84
N ALA A 166 11.48 -2.53 -6.05
CA ALA A 166 10.05 -2.24 -6.23
C ALA A 166 9.58 -0.93 -5.56
N GLY A 167 10.49 -0.07 -5.07
CA GLY A 167 10.17 1.21 -4.44
C GLY A 167 9.53 1.12 -3.06
N GLY A 168 9.69 -0.01 -2.36
CA GLY A 168 9.20 -0.19 -1.00
C GLY A 168 9.99 0.61 0.04
N SER A 169 9.31 1.17 1.04
CA SER A 169 9.90 1.93 2.16
C SER A 169 9.85 1.19 3.49
N GLY A 170 9.08 0.09 3.59
CA GLY A 170 8.83 -0.61 4.85
C GLY A 170 7.89 0.14 5.81
N ILE A 171 7.21 1.20 5.34
CA ILE A 171 6.30 2.00 6.18
C ILE A 171 4.83 1.69 5.88
N GLY A 172 4.52 1.19 4.70
CA GLY A 172 3.12 1.04 4.23
C GLY A 172 2.23 0.22 5.17
N LEU A 173 2.67 -0.96 5.63
CA LEU A 173 1.88 -1.80 6.54
C LEU A 173 1.82 -1.22 7.97
N ALA A 174 2.90 -0.57 8.44
CA ALA A 174 2.88 0.16 9.70
C ALA A 174 1.84 1.29 9.69
N LEU A 175 1.79 2.06 8.60
CA LEU A 175 0.78 3.10 8.39
C LEU A 175 -0.64 2.52 8.36
N CYS A 176 -0.84 1.39 7.65
CA CYS A 176 -2.13 0.70 7.62
C CYS A 176 -2.60 0.29 9.02
N ALA A 177 -1.72 -0.28 9.83
CA ALA A 177 -2.03 -0.66 11.21
C ALA A 177 -2.40 0.56 12.08
N ARG A 178 -1.70 1.69 11.91
CA ARG A 178 -2.00 2.94 12.64
C ARG A 178 -3.32 3.55 12.22
N ILE A 179 -3.62 3.60 10.92
CA ILE A 179 -4.91 4.09 10.41
C ILE A 179 -6.05 3.20 10.93
N ALA A 180 -5.92 1.88 10.85
CA ALA A 180 -6.92 0.97 11.39
C ALA A 180 -7.16 1.21 12.88
N ASN A 181 -6.10 1.28 13.69
CA ASN A 181 -6.17 1.57 15.12
C ASN A 181 -6.86 2.91 15.42
N ALA A 182 -6.52 3.97 14.69
CA ALA A 182 -7.14 5.29 14.87
C ALA A 182 -8.67 5.25 14.64
N HIS A 183 -9.14 4.37 13.76
CA HIS A 183 -10.57 4.15 13.48
C HIS A 183 -11.22 3.10 14.42
N GLY A 184 -10.52 2.59 15.45
CA GLY A 184 -11.01 1.50 16.28
C GLY A 184 -11.19 0.19 15.51
N ALA A 185 -10.60 0.07 14.32
CA ALA A 185 -10.67 -1.13 13.48
C ALA A 185 -9.53 -2.10 13.82
N LYS A 186 -9.80 -3.40 13.64
CA LYS A 186 -8.79 -4.45 13.79
C LYS A 186 -8.22 -4.81 12.43
N LEU A 187 -6.89 -4.75 12.29
CA LEU A 187 -6.17 -5.22 11.11
C LEU A 187 -5.53 -6.56 11.41
N GLU A 188 -5.81 -7.56 10.59
CA GLU A 188 -5.25 -8.91 10.66
C GLU A 188 -4.57 -9.28 9.34
N ILE A 189 -3.43 -9.96 9.42
CA ILE A 189 -2.67 -10.42 8.26
C ILE A 189 -2.51 -11.93 8.36
N THR A 190 -2.97 -12.65 7.36
CA THR A 190 -2.70 -14.08 7.18
C THR A 190 -1.96 -14.29 5.87
N SER A 191 -0.92 -15.10 5.88
CA SER A 191 -0.12 -15.35 4.69
C SER A 191 0.51 -16.73 4.74
N THR A 192 0.70 -17.30 3.56
CA THR A 192 1.51 -18.50 3.35
C THR A 192 2.48 -18.21 2.24
N GLU A 193 3.77 -18.46 2.49
CA GLU A 193 4.84 -18.26 1.52
C GLU A 193 4.56 -19.06 0.25
N HIS A 194 4.76 -18.43 -0.91
CA HIS A 194 4.46 -18.95 -2.25
C HIS A 194 2.97 -19.25 -2.56
N VAL A 195 2.05 -18.85 -1.67
CA VAL A 195 0.60 -19.02 -1.89
C VAL A 195 -0.11 -17.67 -2.01
N GLY A 196 0.23 -16.73 -1.12
CA GLY A 196 -0.34 -15.38 -1.13
C GLY A 196 -0.59 -14.81 0.25
N THR A 197 -1.19 -13.61 0.27
CA THR A 197 -1.48 -12.86 1.51
C THR A 197 -2.93 -12.39 1.52
N THR A 198 -3.53 -12.42 2.69
CA THR A 198 -4.84 -11.82 2.96
C THR A 198 -4.71 -10.84 4.12
N VAL A 199 -5.07 -9.59 3.88
CA VAL A 199 -5.18 -8.56 4.92
C VAL A 199 -6.66 -8.26 5.13
N THR A 200 -7.12 -8.37 6.37
CA THR A 200 -8.51 -8.15 6.77
C THR A 200 -8.59 -6.96 7.72
N ILE A 201 -9.53 -6.05 7.48
CA ILE A 201 -9.81 -4.89 8.34
C ILE A 201 -11.29 -4.92 8.67
N ALA A 202 -11.62 -5.01 9.96
CA ALA A 202 -12.99 -5.00 10.45
C ALA A 202 -13.27 -3.68 11.18
N VAL A 203 -14.32 -2.98 10.76
CA VAL A 203 -14.79 -1.73 11.37
C VAL A 203 -16.29 -1.86 11.67
N PRO A 204 -16.80 -1.26 12.77
CA PRO A 204 -18.23 -1.26 13.03
C PRO A 204 -19.05 -0.76 11.84
N GLU A 205 -20.07 -1.48 11.45
CA GLU A 205 -21.02 -1.03 10.45
C GLU A 205 -22.01 -0.06 11.10
N VAL A 206 -22.28 1.05 10.41
CA VAL A 206 -23.35 1.97 10.82
C VAL A 206 -24.64 1.43 10.24
N LEU A 207 -25.52 0.95 11.13
CA LEU A 207 -26.86 0.54 10.71
C LEU A 207 -27.71 1.79 10.45
N PRO A 208 -28.52 1.80 9.39
CA PRO A 208 -29.42 2.91 9.09
C PRO A 208 -30.52 3.07 10.11
#